data_728c7e570be808188f59f45b3cba9082
#
_entry.id   728c7e570be808188f59f45b3cba9082
#
_cell.length_a   1.000
_cell.length_b   1.000
_cell.length_c   1.000
_cell.angle_alpha   90.00
_cell.angle_beta   90.00
_cell.angle_gamma   90.00
#
_symmetry.space_group_name_H-M   'P 1'
#
loop_
_entity.id
_entity.type
_entity.pdbx_description
1 polymer ?
#
loop_
_entity_poly.entity_id
_entity_poly.type
_entity_poly.pdbx_seq_one_letter_code
_entity_poly.pdbx_strand_id
1 'polypeptide(L)'
;MKKVFHFGAPREKYHCDAAILWCFDNRFELGFRKFLKRIGVLNSDPIKIAGGAKVLASPDHEADREFIVEQIRKSMRLHGTRRVILMVHSDCGAYGGLADGFDGDTAAEAAHHERELQIAAANLQKAIPGIEVQGYFVDFEGIWDTEIASTTSIPLKSEPHKPRLATVA
;
A
#
# COMPACT_ATOMS: atom_id res chain seq x y z
N MET A 1 -17.78 24.37 19.33
CA MET A 1 -17.86 22.98 18.79
C MET A 1 -18.40 22.06 19.87
N LYS A 2 -19.27 21.09 19.52
CA LYS A 2 -19.82 20.07 20.44
C LYS A 2 -19.06 18.76 20.26
N LYS A 3 -18.53 18.16 21.35
CA LYS A 3 -17.91 16.83 21.28
C LYS A 3 -18.99 15.79 21.06
N VAL A 4 -18.89 15.00 19.97
CA VAL A 4 -19.86 13.96 19.60
C VAL A 4 -19.39 12.55 19.93
N PHE A 5 -18.09 12.36 20.14
CA PHE A 5 -17.49 11.08 20.52
C PHE A 5 -16.21 11.32 21.34
N HIS A 6 -15.96 10.46 22.32
CA HIS A 6 -14.75 10.53 23.16
C HIS A 6 -13.88 9.30 22.95
N PHE A 7 -12.60 9.53 22.69
CA PHE A 7 -11.55 8.50 22.72
C PHE A 7 -10.22 9.14 23.15
N GLY A 8 -9.30 8.33 23.65
CA GLY A 8 -7.94 8.73 23.93
C GLY A 8 -7.00 8.29 22.79
N ALA A 9 -6.08 9.16 22.40
CA ALA A 9 -4.99 8.82 21.50
C ALA A 9 -3.68 9.38 22.08
N PRO A 10 -2.54 8.68 21.90
CA PRO A 10 -1.24 9.21 22.29
C PRO A 10 -0.94 10.47 21.48
N ARG A 11 -0.19 11.40 22.10
CA ARG A 11 0.21 12.68 21.46
C ARG A 11 1.64 12.64 20.93
N GLU A 12 2.36 11.57 21.23
CA GLU A 12 3.74 11.36 20.83
C GLU A 12 3.84 11.17 19.32
N LYS A 13 5.00 11.52 18.76
CA LYS A 13 5.32 11.18 17.37
C LYS A 13 5.37 9.67 17.21
N TYR A 14 4.85 9.18 16.10
CA TYR A 14 4.86 7.77 15.76
C TYR A 14 5.59 7.52 14.44
N HIS A 15 5.96 6.26 14.21
CA HIS A 15 6.52 5.78 12.97
C HIS A 15 5.54 4.83 12.29
N CYS A 16 5.55 4.84 10.95
CA CYS A 16 4.78 3.90 10.16
C CYS A 16 5.66 2.79 9.59
N ASP A 17 5.15 1.56 9.65
CA ASP A 17 5.78 0.38 9.07
C ASP A 17 5.75 0.41 7.55
N ALA A 18 4.69 1.00 6.98
CA ALA A 18 4.51 1.14 5.54
C ALA A 18 3.53 2.28 5.18
N ALA A 19 3.73 2.93 4.03
CA ALA A 19 2.66 3.60 3.30
C ALA A 19 1.93 2.57 2.44
N ILE A 20 0.60 2.66 2.34
CA ILE A 20 -0.20 1.67 1.65
C ILE A 20 -1.08 2.35 0.62
N LEU A 21 -0.85 2.05 -0.65
CA LEU A 21 -1.69 2.53 -1.75
C LEU A 21 -2.71 1.45 -2.09
N TRP A 22 -3.98 1.72 -1.79
CA TRP A 22 -5.07 0.77 -1.84
C TRP A 22 -6.35 1.38 -2.43
N CYS A 23 -7.19 0.56 -3.05
CA CYS A 23 -8.52 0.98 -3.47
C CYS A 23 -9.42 1.23 -2.26
N PHE A 24 -10.36 2.16 -2.41
CA PHE A 24 -11.36 2.42 -1.38
C PHE A 24 -12.54 1.42 -1.38
N ASP A 25 -12.48 0.35 -2.22
CA ASP A 25 -13.52 -0.67 -2.25
C ASP A 25 -13.66 -1.35 -0.88
N ASN A 26 -14.85 -1.24 -0.30
CA ASN A 26 -15.11 -1.72 1.05
C ASN A 26 -15.30 -3.24 1.14
N ARG A 27 -15.52 -3.94 0.02
CA ARG A 27 -15.68 -5.40 -0.01
C ARG A 27 -14.50 -6.13 0.62
N PHE A 28 -13.30 -5.59 0.45
CA PHE A 28 -12.04 -6.21 0.89
C PHE A 28 -11.48 -5.64 2.22
N GLU A 29 -12.12 -4.63 2.82
CA GLU A 29 -11.57 -3.89 3.97
C GLU A 29 -11.21 -4.79 5.17
N LEU A 30 -12.06 -5.77 5.48
CA LEU A 30 -11.80 -6.68 6.61
C LEU A 30 -10.64 -7.63 6.33
N GLY A 31 -10.57 -8.17 5.11
CA GLY A 31 -9.45 -9.02 4.66
C GLY A 31 -8.14 -8.27 4.68
N PHE A 32 -8.14 -7.06 4.13
CA PHE A 32 -7.01 -6.15 4.12
C PHE A 32 -6.44 -5.89 5.52
N ARG A 33 -7.27 -5.50 6.49
CA ARG A 33 -6.82 -5.24 7.87
C ARG A 33 -6.22 -6.48 8.55
N LYS A 34 -6.80 -7.67 8.31
CA LYS A 34 -6.26 -8.92 8.84
C LYS A 34 -4.91 -9.26 8.19
N PHE A 35 -4.79 -9.05 6.88
CA PHE A 35 -3.56 -9.27 6.13
C PHE A 35 -2.42 -8.38 6.65
N LEU A 36 -2.62 -7.08 6.79
CA LEU A 36 -1.61 -6.18 7.30
C LEU A 36 -1.06 -6.63 8.65
N LYS A 37 -1.94 -7.02 9.58
CA LYS A 37 -1.52 -7.58 10.86
C LYS A 37 -0.66 -8.84 10.70
N ARG A 38 -1.03 -9.72 9.77
CA ARG A 38 -0.30 -10.97 9.52
C ARG A 38 1.12 -10.73 9.00
N ILE A 39 1.31 -9.71 8.15
CA ILE A 39 2.64 -9.35 7.61
C ILE A 39 3.40 -8.35 8.50
N GLY A 40 2.93 -8.12 9.74
CA GLY A 40 3.60 -7.28 10.73
C GLY A 40 3.47 -5.77 10.49
N VAL A 41 2.52 -5.33 9.69
CA VAL A 41 2.20 -3.91 9.48
C VAL A 41 1.14 -3.51 10.50
N LEU A 42 1.56 -2.90 11.60
CA LEU A 42 0.68 -2.47 12.69
C LEU A 42 0.32 -0.99 12.57
N ASN A 43 1.29 -0.17 12.14
CA ASN A 43 1.10 1.25 11.91
C ASN A 43 1.33 1.55 10.42
N SER A 44 0.38 2.18 9.78
CA SER A 44 0.48 2.47 8.34
C SER A 44 -0.11 3.83 8.00
N ASP A 45 0.39 4.42 6.93
CA ASP A 45 -0.21 5.58 6.28
C ASP A 45 -1.04 5.10 5.07
N PRO A 46 -2.36 4.94 5.22
CA PRO A 46 -3.21 4.48 4.13
C PRO A 46 -3.50 5.62 3.15
N ILE A 47 -3.25 5.36 1.87
CA ILE A 47 -3.62 6.20 0.75
C ILE A 47 -4.69 5.45 -0.04
N LYS A 48 -5.95 5.83 0.12
CA LYS A 48 -7.10 5.15 -0.50
C LYS A 48 -7.67 5.98 -1.64
N ILE A 49 -7.58 5.40 -2.84
CA ILE A 49 -8.11 6.02 -4.08
C ILE A 49 -8.72 4.95 -4.99
N ALA A 50 -9.55 5.34 -5.95
CA ALA A 50 -10.05 4.41 -6.97
C ALA A 50 -8.89 3.71 -7.69
N GLY A 51 -8.98 2.40 -7.84
CA GLY A 51 -7.96 1.58 -8.52
C GLY A 51 -6.67 1.36 -7.75
N GLY A 52 -6.48 1.99 -6.57
CA GLY A 52 -5.26 1.79 -5.79
C GLY A 52 -3.99 2.09 -6.58
N ALA A 53 -3.15 1.06 -6.82
CA ALA A 53 -1.87 1.21 -7.52
C ALA A 53 -1.98 1.63 -9.00
N LYS A 54 -3.19 1.60 -9.62
CA LYS A 54 -3.45 2.09 -10.99
C LYS A 54 -2.83 3.45 -11.24
N VAL A 55 -2.97 4.37 -10.30
CA VAL A 55 -2.48 5.75 -10.44
C VAL A 55 -0.97 5.84 -10.66
N LEU A 56 -0.19 4.87 -10.19
CA LEU A 56 1.24 4.82 -10.43
C LEU A 56 1.60 4.12 -11.74
N ALA A 57 0.78 3.19 -12.21
CA ALA A 57 1.00 2.43 -13.45
C ALA A 57 0.43 3.16 -14.67
N SER A 58 -0.87 3.37 -14.65
CA SER A 58 -1.68 3.88 -15.77
C SER A 58 -2.67 4.95 -15.31
N PRO A 59 -2.19 6.12 -14.82
CA PRO A 59 -3.07 7.20 -14.35
C PRO A 59 -3.87 7.79 -15.51
N ASP A 60 -5.05 8.30 -15.19
CA ASP A 60 -5.84 9.04 -16.17
C ASP A 60 -5.20 10.42 -16.48
N HIS A 61 -4.51 11.00 -15.47
CA HIS A 61 -3.72 12.22 -15.62
C HIS A 61 -2.38 12.06 -14.89
N GLU A 62 -1.28 12.50 -15.50
CA GLU A 62 0.06 12.42 -14.90
C GLU A 62 0.16 13.19 -13.57
N ALA A 63 -0.58 14.28 -13.43
CA ALA A 63 -0.66 15.05 -12.18
C ALA A 63 -1.15 14.20 -10.98
N ASP A 64 -1.99 13.19 -11.22
CA ASP A 64 -2.47 12.29 -10.17
C ASP A 64 -1.35 11.39 -9.66
N ARG A 65 -0.51 10.89 -10.56
CA ARG A 65 0.70 10.13 -10.20
C ARG A 65 1.65 10.98 -9.37
N GLU A 66 1.94 12.19 -9.83
CA GLU A 66 2.81 13.14 -9.11
C GLU A 66 2.27 13.45 -7.72
N PHE A 67 0.96 13.67 -7.60
CA PHE A 67 0.31 13.92 -6.32
C PHE A 67 0.49 12.74 -5.35
N ILE A 68 0.29 11.50 -5.81
CA ILE A 68 0.44 10.30 -4.97
C ILE A 68 1.90 10.08 -4.56
N VAL A 69 2.85 10.25 -5.49
CA VAL A 69 4.29 10.19 -5.16
C VAL A 69 4.64 11.20 -4.06
N GLU A 70 4.08 12.41 -4.12
CA GLU A 70 4.32 13.42 -3.07
C GLU A 70 3.66 13.04 -1.73
N GLN A 71 2.49 12.36 -1.70
CA GLN A 71 1.93 11.83 -0.45
C GLN A 71 2.86 10.77 0.17
N ILE A 72 3.43 9.88 -0.64
CA ILE A 72 4.40 8.88 -0.18
C ILE A 72 5.65 9.58 0.39
N ARG A 73 6.19 10.61 -0.29
CA ARG A 73 7.31 11.41 0.24
C ARG A 73 6.97 12.09 1.56
N LYS A 74 5.72 12.56 1.74
CA LYS A 74 5.25 13.12 3.02
C LYS A 74 5.23 12.06 4.12
N SER A 75 4.74 10.86 3.86
CA SER A 75 4.79 9.73 4.80
C SER A 75 6.23 9.42 5.23
N MET A 76 7.17 9.37 4.26
CA MET A 76 8.58 9.17 4.55
C MET A 76 9.15 10.27 5.47
N ARG A 77 8.82 11.52 5.19
CA ARG A 77 9.33 12.67 5.93
C ARG A 77 8.72 12.81 7.32
N LEU A 78 7.41 12.55 7.44
CA LEU A 78 6.67 12.76 8.69
C LEU A 78 6.72 11.55 9.62
N HIS A 79 6.66 10.33 9.07
CA HIS A 79 6.51 9.11 9.85
C HIS A 79 7.65 8.10 9.63
N GLY A 80 8.70 8.49 8.90
CA GLY A 80 9.89 7.66 8.69
C GLY A 80 9.67 6.41 7.83
N THR A 81 8.57 6.38 7.07
CA THR A 81 8.22 5.25 6.21
C THR A 81 9.31 4.97 5.19
N ARG A 82 9.68 3.69 5.01
CA ARG A 82 10.68 3.24 4.02
C ARG A 82 10.16 2.17 3.09
N ARG A 83 8.96 1.66 3.35
CA ARG A 83 8.29 0.61 2.60
C ARG A 83 6.94 1.11 2.08
N VAL A 84 6.63 0.78 0.83
CA VAL A 84 5.33 1.03 0.22
C VAL A 84 4.70 -0.30 -0.18
N ILE A 85 3.45 -0.50 0.18
CA ILE A 85 2.63 -1.62 -0.24
C ILE A 85 1.67 -1.12 -1.30
N LEU A 86 1.80 -1.67 -2.50
CA LEU A 86 0.93 -1.40 -3.64
C LEU A 86 -0.11 -2.51 -3.74
N MET A 87 -1.38 -2.14 -3.87
CA MET A 87 -2.46 -3.11 -3.95
C MET A 87 -3.46 -2.75 -5.04
N VAL A 88 -3.92 -3.78 -5.74
CA VAL A 88 -5.04 -3.76 -6.68
C VAL A 88 -5.97 -4.92 -6.37
N HIS A 89 -7.20 -4.91 -6.89
CA HIS A 89 -8.14 -5.99 -6.61
C HIS A 89 -8.97 -6.36 -7.83
N SER A 90 -9.48 -7.60 -7.83
CA SER A 90 -10.40 -8.11 -8.82
C SER A 90 -11.71 -7.32 -8.85
N ASP A 91 -12.33 -7.25 -10.01
CA ASP A 91 -13.59 -6.56 -10.26
C ASP A 91 -13.55 -5.08 -9.83
N CYS A 92 -12.42 -4.43 -10.09
CA CYS A 92 -12.25 -3.01 -9.76
C CYS A 92 -12.87 -2.10 -10.82
N GLY A 93 -13.84 -1.28 -10.40
CA GLY A 93 -14.51 -0.35 -11.31
C GLY A 93 -13.59 0.67 -12.00
N ALA A 94 -12.42 0.98 -11.40
CA ALA A 94 -11.42 1.85 -12.03
C ALA A 94 -10.72 1.21 -13.26
N TYR A 95 -10.84 -0.11 -13.41
CA TYR A 95 -10.38 -0.88 -14.56
C TYR A 95 -11.55 -1.38 -15.45
N GLY A 96 -12.77 -0.88 -15.21
CA GLY A 96 -13.98 -1.31 -15.91
C GLY A 96 -14.71 -2.48 -15.26
N GLY A 97 -14.17 -3.05 -14.17
CA GLY A 97 -14.70 -4.27 -13.55
C GLY A 97 -14.38 -5.53 -14.35
N LEU A 98 -14.69 -6.70 -13.76
CA LEU A 98 -14.37 -7.98 -14.39
C LEU A 98 -15.17 -8.21 -15.67
N ALA A 99 -16.46 -7.89 -15.65
CA ALA A 99 -17.36 -8.17 -16.80
C ALA A 99 -17.00 -7.31 -18.02
N ASP A 100 -16.91 -6.00 -17.86
CA ASP A 100 -16.75 -5.08 -18.99
C ASP A 100 -15.26 -4.83 -19.34
N GLY A 101 -14.38 -4.88 -18.34
CA GLY A 101 -12.94 -4.67 -18.52
C GLY A 101 -12.18 -5.91 -19.02
N PHE A 102 -12.70 -7.12 -18.73
CA PHE A 102 -11.99 -8.39 -18.98
C PHE A 102 -12.90 -9.49 -19.52
N ASP A 103 -14.09 -9.17 -20.03
CA ASP A 103 -15.06 -10.14 -20.57
C ASP A 103 -15.37 -11.31 -19.61
N GLY A 104 -15.28 -11.08 -18.31
CA GLY A 104 -15.45 -12.11 -17.26
C GLY A 104 -14.25 -13.05 -17.10
N ASP A 105 -13.14 -12.84 -17.79
CA ASP A 105 -11.93 -13.67 -17.69
C ASP A 105 -11.06 -13.28 -16.48
N THR A 106 -11.19 -14.05 -15.40
CA THR A 106 -10.44 -13.84 -14.17
C THR A 106 -8.92 -14.02 -14.33
N ALA A 107 -8.48 -14.89 -15.26
CA ALA A 107 -7.05 -15.11 -15.51
C ALA A 107 -6.45 -13.93 -16.28
N ALA A 108 -7.18 -13.41 -17.25
CA ALA A 108 -6.76 -12.19 -17.98
C ALA A 108 -6.70 -10.99 -17.03
N GLU A 109 -7.69 -10.84 -16.14
CA GLU A 109 -7.71 -9.78 -15.12
C GLU A 109 -6.49 -9.89 -14.19
N ALA A 110 -6.24 -11.07 -13.61
CA ALA A 110 -5.10 -11.31 -12.71
C ALA A 110 -3.77 -10.99 -13.39
N ALA A 111 -3.56 -11.47 -14.62
CA ALA A 111 -2.36 -11.19 -15.40
C ALA A 111 -2.20 -9.70 -15.75
N HIS A 112 -3.31 -8.98 -15.97
CA HIS A 112 -3.28 -7.53 -16.17
C HIS A 112 -2.84 -6.81 -14.88
N HIS A 113 -3.44 -7.15 -13.75
CA HIS A 113 -3.13 -6.54 -12.47
C HIS A 113 -1.70 -6.82 -12.00
N GLU A 114 -1.16 -7.98 -12.27
CA GLU A 114 0.26 -8.29 -12.03
C GLU A 114 1.18 -7.34 -12.80
N ARG A 115 0.93 -7.14 -14.10
CA ARG A 115 1.70 -6.19 -14.92
C ARG A 115 1.56 -4.74 -14.42
N GLU A 116 0.36 -4.32 -14.05
CA GLU A 116 0.11 -2.99 -13.48
C GLU A 116 0.90 -2.78 -12.18
N LEU A 117 0.95 -3.77 -11.29
CA LEU A 117 1.76 -3.69 -10.06
C LEU A 117 3.25 -3.57 -10.35
N GLN A 118 3.77 -4.31 -11.34
CA GLN A 118 5.18 -4.24 -11.76
C GLN A 118 5.51 -2.85 -12.33
N ILE A 119 4.64 -2.29 -13.18
CA ILE A 119 4.80 -0.94 -13.75
C ILE A 119 4.72 0.12 -12.64
N ALA A 120 3.74 0.02 -11.74
CA ALA A 120 3.57 0.93 -10.62
C ALA A 120 4.81 0.94 -9.71
N ALA A 121 5.35 -0.24 -9.40
CA ALA A 121 6.55 -0.38 -8.60
C ALA A 121 7.77 0.25 -9.28
N ALA A 122 7.98 -0.03 -10.57
CA ALA A 122 9.09 0.53 -11.34
C ALA A 122 9.02 2.07 -11.39
N ASN A 123 7.82 2.63 -11.63
CA ASN A 123 7.61 4.08 -11.66
C ASN A 123 7.87 4.71 -10.28
N LEU A 124 7.41 4.07 -9.21
CA LEU A 124 7.63 4.54 -7.84
C LEU A 124 9.11 4.48 -7.46
N GLN A 125 9.80 3.39 -7.75
CA GLN A 125 11.24 3.22 -7.49
C GLN A 125 12.09 4.21 -8.28
N LYS A 126 11.68 4.54 -9.51
CA LYS A 126 12.31 5.61 -10.31
C LYS A 126 12.11 6.98 -9.68
N ALA A 127 10.91 7.27 -9.17
CA ALA A 127 10.58 8.56 -8.54
C ALA A 127 11.20 8.71 -7.15
N ILE A 128 11.37 7.59 -6.41
CA ILE A 128 11.91 7.55 -5.05
C ILE A 128 12.97 6.44 -4.97
N PRO A 129 14.21 6.71 -5.37
CA PRO A 129 15.27 5.70 -5.32
C PRO A 129 15.49 5.15 -3.91
N GLY A 130 15.62 3.82 -3.81
CA GLY A 130 15.86 3.12 -2.53
C GLY A 130 14.61 2.85 -1.69
N ILE A 131 13.41 3.20 -2.17
CA ILE A 131 12.17 2.80 -1.52
C ILE A 131 11.93 1.29 -1.69
N GLU A 132 11.59 0.60 -0.60
CA GLU A 132 11.13 -0.79 -0.67
C GLU A 132 9.69 -0.82 -1.17
N VAL A 133 9.40 -1.66 -2.17
CA VAL A 133 8.05 -1.81 -2.74
C VAL A 133 7.63 -3.27 -2.70
N GLN A 134 6.42 -3.51 -2.22
CA GLN A 134 5.74 -4.80 -2.25
C GLN A 134 4.43 -4.66 -3.01
N GLY A 135 4.07 -5.66 -3.81
CA GLY A 135 2.85 -5.66 -4.62
C GLY A 135 1.93 -6.81 -4.24
N TYR A 136 0.63 -6.54 -4.14
CA TYR A 136 -0.37 -7.57 -3.85
C TYR A 136 -1.61 -7.40 -4.73
N PHE A 137 -2.03 -8.51 -5.33
CA PHE A 137 -3.34 -8.64 -5.95
C PHE A 137 -4.32 -9.25 -4.95
N VAL A 138 -5.54 -8.72 -4.91
CA VAL A 138 -6.59 -9.18 -4.01
C VAL A 138 -7.79 -9.63 -4.83
N ASP A 139 -8.23 -10.86 -4.63
CA ASP A 139 -9.48 -11.36 -5.18
C ASP A 139 -10.47 -11.77 -4.08
N PHE A 140 -11.58 -12.40 -4.44
CA PHE A 140 -12.60 -12.85 -3.49
C PHE A 140 -12.19 -14.07 -2.67
N GLU A 141 -11.07 -14.72 -3.00
CA GLU A 141 -10.55 -15.90 -2.30
C GLU A 141 -9.36 -15.55 -1.38
N GLY A 142 -8.58 -14.50 -1.72
CA GLY A 142 -7.40 -14.15 -0.93
C GLY A 142 -6.59 -12.96 -1.40
N ILE A 143 -5.37 -12.90 -0.88
CA ILE A 143 -4.37 -11.89 -1.24
C ILE A 143 -3.14 -12.63 -1.75
N TRP A 144 -2.73 -12.28 -2.95
CA TRP A 144 -1.68 -12.92 -3.71
C TRP A 144 -0.47 -12.00 -3.80
N ASP A 145 0.71 -12.54 -3.51
CA ASP A 145 1.98 -11.80 -3.65
C ASP A 145 2.34 -11.69 -5.13
N THR A 146 2.72 -10.49 -5.53
CA THR A 146 3.22 -10.22 -6.88
C THR A 146 4.73 -9.97 -6.79
N GLU A 147 5.52 -10.76 -7.51
CA GLU A 147 6.97 -10.59 -7.55
C GLU A 147 7.32 -9.21 -8.13
N ILE A 148 7.78 -8.31 -7.26
CA ILE A 148 8.30 -7.00 -7.65
C ILE A 148 9.82 -7.09 -7.74
N ALA A 149 10.38 -6.74 -8.90
CA ALA A 149 11.82 -6.70 -9.10
C ALA A 149 12.46 -5.66 -8.17
N SER A 150 13.33 -6.11 -7.27
CA SER A 150 14.08 -5.24 -6.37
C SER A 150 15.20 -4.54 -7.16
N THR A 151 15.15 -3.22 -7.26
CA THR A 151 16.19 -2.42 -7.93
C THR A 151 17.43 -2.20 -7.06
N THR A 152 17.46 -2.66 -5.80
CA THR A 152 18.64 -2.51 -4.93
C THR A 152 18.65 -3.59 -3.85
N SER A 153 19.62 -4.48 -3.92
CA SER A 153 20.04 -5.32 -2.80
C SER A 153 20.93 -4.50 -1.84
N ILE A 154 20.35 -3.76 -0.92
CA ILE A 154 21.05 -3.26 0.25
C ILE A 154 20.75 -4.23 1.38
N PRO A 155 21.73 -4.96 1.93
CA PRO A 155 21.48 -5.84 3.06
C PRO A 155 21.10 -4.99 4.29
N LEU A 156 19.85 -5.10 4.72
CA LEU A 156 19.40 -4.55 6.00
C LEU A 156 20.11 -5.30 7.11
N LYS A 157 21.07 -4.64 7.77
CA LYS A 157 21.51 -5.07 9.10
C LYS A 157 20.34 -4.88 10.06
N SER A 158 19.72 -5.98 10.45
CA SER A 158 18.75 -6.01 11.51
C SER A 158 19.46 -5.79 12.85
N GLU A 159 19.39 -4.59 13.40
CA GLU A 159 19.66 -4.40 14.82
C GLU A 159 18.41 -4.80 15.61
N PRO A 160 18.55 -5.70 16.60
CA PRO A 160 17.45 -6.11 17.45
C PRO A 160 17.07 -4.94 18.37
N HIS A 161 15.83 -4.48 18.25
CA HIS A 161 15.25 -3.51 19.17
C HIS A 161 15.12 -4.16 20.56
N LYS A 162 15.99 -3.78 21.52
CA LYS A 162 15.85 -4.17 22.93
C LYS A 162 14.71 -3.36 23.58
N PRO A 163 13.68 -3.99 24.12
CA PRO A 163 12.68 -3.28 24.91
C PRO A 163 13.33 -2.71 26.18
N ARG A 164 13.20 -1.43 26.42
CA ARG A 164 13.51 -0.80 27.71
C ARG A 164 12.48 -1.27 28.74
N LEU A 165 12.88 -2.10 29.66
CA LEU A 165 12.14 -2.37 30.87
C LEU A 165 12.05 -1.07 31.69
N ALA A 166 10.83 -0.60 31.92
CA ALA A 166 10.57 0.47 32.87
C ALA A 166 10.80 -0.07 34.26
N THR A 167 11.77 0.49 34.97
CA THR A 167 11.98 0.25 36.41
C THR A 167 10.89 1.03 37.14
N VAL A 168 9.99 0.29 37.79
CA VAL A 168 9.04 0.86 38.77
C VAL A 168 9.79 1.00 40.06
N ALA A 169 9.89 2.23 40.55
CA ALA A 169 10.24 2.54 41.93
C ALA A 169 8.99 2.95 42.69
#